data_e844e043c6fc6b4bc1022a2e8f92b181
#
_entry.id   e844e043c6fc6b4bc1022a2e8f92b181
#
_cell.length_a   1.000
_cell.length_b   1.000
_cell.length_c   1.000
_cell.angle_alpha   90.00
_cell.angle_beta   90.00
_cell.angle_gamma   90.00
#
_symmetry.space_group_name_H-M   'P 1'
#
loop_
_entity.id
_entity.type
_entity.pdbx_description
1 polymer ?
#
loop_
_entity_poly.entity_id
_entity_poly.type
_entity_poly.pdbx_seq_one_letter_code
_entity_poly.pdbx_strand_id
1 'polypeptide(L)'
;MINVTTIEDLLECSANLRKAPTIKLDGTYDDFDMGFDNVWATISYSSNPGPHSVINGIPAFVGNHSLAYDVGNDIDFLYDIEDPLLPDRTQWLNDYAHTEYTIEEISQGIPLKRLTNRLF
;
A
#
# COMPACT_ATOMS: atom_id res chain seq x y z
N MET A 1 -1.31 -13.40 23.39
CA MET A 1 -1.34 -13.44 21.91
C MET A 1 -2.71 -13.02 21.41
N ILE A 2 -2.77 -12.04 20.56
CA ILE A 2 -4.02 -11.58 19.95
C ILE A 2 -4.38 -12.52 18.81
N ASN A 3 -5.58 -13.08 18.85
CA ASN A 3 -6.05 -13.96 17.79
C ASN A 3 -6.81 -13.14 16.75
N VAL A 4 -6.07 -12.58 15.78
CA VAL A 4 -6.60 -11.70 14.76
C VAL A 4 -6.71 -12.45 13.43
N THR A 5 -7.91 -12.60 12.92
CA THR A 5 -8.16 -13.22 11.61
C THR A 5 -8.93 -12.29 10.69
N THR A 6 -9.57 -11.24 11.21
CA THR A 6 -10.37 -10.29 10.45
C THR A 6 -10.05 -8.87 10.83
N ILE A 7 -10.51 -7.91 10.02
CA ILE A 7 -10.36 -6.47 10.33
C ILE A 7 -11.17 -6.12 11.59
N GLU A 8 -12.33 -6.75 11.78
CA GLU A 8 -13.16 -6.57 12.98
C GLU A 8 -12.39 -6.95 14.23
N ASP A 9 -11.64 -8.04 14.19
CA ASP A 9 -10.79 -8.46 15.32
C ASP A 9 -9.75 -7.40 15.66
N LEU A 10 -9.15 -6.77 14.64
CA LEU A 10 -8.22 -5.66 14.85
C LEU A 10 -8.89 -4.45 15.48
N LEU A 11 -10.10 -4.11 15.05
CA LEU A 11 -10.85 -2.99 15.61
C LEU A 11 -11.14 -3.19 17.10
N GLU A 12 -11.38 -4.42 17.51
CA GLU A 12 -11.61 -4.76 18.92
C GLU A 12 -10.32 -4.71 19.75
N CYS A 13 -9.18 -5.00 19.14
CA CYS A 13 -7.90 -5.13 19.84
C CYS A 13 -7.08 -3.85 19.88
N SER A 14 -7.31 -2.89 18.98
CA SER A 14 -6.43 -1.73 18.82
C SER A 14 -7.15 -0.41 19.00
N ALA A 15 -6.76 0.32 20.05
CA ALA A 15 -7.18 1.71 20.26
C ALA A 15 -6.48 2.68 19.31
N ASN A 16 -5.43 2.25 18.62
CA ASN A 16 -4.58 3.10 17.79
C ASN A 16 -4.80 2.92 16.30
N LEU A 17 -5.87 2.20 15.93
CA LEU A 17 -6.18 1.98 14.52
C LEU A 17 -6.68 3.27 13.88
N ARG A 18 -5.97 3.70 12.82
CA ARG A 18 -6.41 4.84 11.99
C ARG A 18 -7.05 4.31 10.72
N LYS A 19 -8.21 4.85 10.39
CA LYS A 19 -8.97 4.47 9.21
C LYS A 19 -8.93 5.59 8.18
N ALA A 20 -8.69 5.24 6.91
CA ALA A 20 -8.74 6.21 5.84
C ALA A 20 -10.14 6.85 5.73
N PRO A 21 -10.22 8.14 5.36
CA PRO A 21 -11.50 8.81 5.24
C PRO A 21 -12.33 8.25 4.09
N THR A 22 -13.64 8.33 4.24
CA THR A 22 -14.59 8.00 3.19
C THR A 22 -14.89 9.25 2.37
N ILE A 23 -15.13 9.10 1.07
CA ILE A 23 -15.57 10.20 0.22
C ILE A 23 -16.96 10.67 0.68
N LYS A 24 -17.12 11.97 0.90
CA LYS A 24 -18.41 12.58 1.26
C LYS A 24 -19.30 12.74 0.03
N LEU A 25 -20.59 13.00 0.25
CA LEU A 25 -21.56 13.16 -0.85
C LEU A 25 -21.23 14.34 -1.78
N ASP A 26 -20.52 15.35 -1.30
CA ASP A 26 -20.09 16.50 -2.10
C ASP A 26 -18.78 16.24 -2.87
N GLY A 27 -18.23 15.02 -2.81
CA GLY A 27 -16.98 14.65 -3.49
C GLY A 27 -15.73 14.99 -2.71
N THR A 28 -15.84 15.54 -1.50
CA THR A 28 -14.68 15.86 -0.66
C THR A 28 -14.31 14.69 0.24
N TYR A 29 -13.10 14.76 0.81
CA TYR A 29 -12.61 13.80 1.80
C TYR A 29 -12.49 14.49 3.16
N ASP A 30 -12.61 13.71 4.23
CA ASP A 30 -12.18 14.16 5.55
C ASP A 30 -10.67 14.37 5.57
N ASP A 31 -10.20 15.27 6.41
CA ASP A 31 -8.76 15.44 6.61
C ASP A 31 -8.18 14.14 7.14
N PHE A 32 -7.17 13.65 6.44
CA PHE A 32 -6.47 12.43 6.81
C PHE A 32 -4.98 12.59 6.56
N ASP A 33 -4.21 12.40 7.60
CA ASP A 33 -2.76 12.42 7.48
C ASP A 33 -2.26 11.02 7.09
N MET A 34 -1.73 10.91 5.88
CA MET A 34 -1.08 9.68 5.37
C MET A 34 0.35 9.54 5.89
N GLY A 35 0.74 10.31 6.90
CA GLY A 35 2.05 10.19 7.52
C GLY A 35 2.26 8.81 8.12
N PHE A 36 3.50 8.29 7.94
CA PHE A 36 3.87 6.95 8.40
C PHE A 36 4.66 6.98 9.70
N ASP A 37 4.73 8.11 10.39
CA ASP A 37 5.40 8.22 11.68
C ASP A 37 4.65 7.38 12.73
N ASN A 38 5.39 6.51 13.43
CA ASN A 38 4.84 5.62 14.46
C ASN A 38 3.79 4.62 13.93
N VAL A 39 3.82 4.31 12.65
CA VAL A 39 2.96 3.28 12.06
C VAL A 39 3.68 1.93 12.11
N TRP A 40 3.02 0.93 12.68
CA TRP A 40 3.55 -0.43 12.76
C TRP A 40 3.35 -1.19 11.46
N ALA A 41 2.16 -1.13 10.90
CA ALA A 41 1.78 -1.81 9.66
C ALA A 41 0.58 -1.12 9.04
N THR A 42 0.36 -1.36 7.76
CA THR A 42 -0.84 -0.89 7.06
C THR A 42 -1.66 -2.08 6.56
N ILE A 43 -2.96 -1.87 6.39
CA ILE A 43 -3.89 -2.87 5.92
C ILE A 43 -4.73 -2.26 4.80
N SER A 44 -4.69 -2.87 3.63
CA SER A 44 -5.49 -2.45 2.49
C SER A 44 -5.63 -3.62 1.51
N TYR A 45 -6.61 -3.59 0.61
CA TYR A 45 -6.71 -4.63 -0.41
C TYR A 45 -5.82 -4.32 -1.61
N SER A 46 -6.16 -3.31 -2.41
CA SER A 46 -5.43 -2.98 -3.64
C SER A 46 -5.19 -1.49 -3.81
N SER A 47 -5.48 -0.69 -2.78
CA SER A 47 -5.35 0.77 -2.85
C SER A 47 -3.92 1.24 -2.56
N ASN A 48 -3.67 2.50 -2.82
CA ASN A 48 -2.35 3.13 -2.73
C ASN A 48 -1.63 3.05 -1.37
N PRO A 49 -2.31 2.96 -0.21
CA PRO A 49 -1.58 2.81 1.05
C PRO A 49 -0.62 1.63 1.10
N GLY A 50 -0.92 0.53 0.40
CA GLY A 50 -0.03 -0.62 0.36
C GLY A 50 1.34 -0.30 -0.21
N PRO A 51 1.45 0.13 -1.48
CA PRO A 51 2.73 0.54 -2.07
C PRO A 51 3.41 1.67 -1.30
N HIS A 52 2.67 2.68 -0.85
CA HIS A 52 3.25 3.78 -0.08
C HIS A 52 3.85 3.30 1.25
N SER A 53 3.22 2.35 1.90
CA SER A 53 3.74 1.72 3.13
C SER A 53 5.09 1.05 2.86
N VAL A 54 5.18 0.24 1.80
CA VAL A 54 6.41 -0.46 1.43
C VAL A 54 7.53 0.53 1.12
N ILE A 55 7.23 1.60 0.38
CA ILE A 55 8.21 2.66 0.07
C ILE A 55 8.81 3.24 1.35
N ASN A 56 8.00 3.40 2.38
CA ASN A 56 8.42 3.97 3.67
C ASN A 56 9.01 2.93 4.64
N GLY A 57 9.17 1.69 4.20
CA GLY A 57 9.77 0.63 5.03
C GLY A 57 8.84 0.09 6.10
N ILE A 58 7.52 0.20 5.89
CA ILE A 58 6.50 -0.26 6.83
C ILE A 58 5.82 -1.49 6.25
N PRO A 59 5.68 -2.59 7.03
CA PRO A 59 4.99 -3.78 6.57
C PRO A 59 3.56 -3.48 6.13
N ALA A 60 3.16 -4.01 4.98
CA ALA A 60 1.82 -3.85 4.45
C ALA A 60 1.12 -5.20 4.36
N PHE A 61 -0.11 -5.27 4.87
CA PHE A 61 -1.02 -6.40 4.68
C PHE A 61 -1.97 -6.03 3.55
N VAL A 62 -1.90 -6.78 2.45
CA VAL A 62 -2.60 -6.41 1.21
C VAL A 62 -3.26 -7.62 0.58
N GLY A 63 -4.26 -7.38 -0.28
CA GLY A 63 -4.88 -8.40 -1.09
C GLY A 63 -3.96 -8.83 -2.25
N ASN A 64 -4.26 -9.97 -2.84
CA ASN A 64 -3.43 -10.58 -3.88
C ASN A 64 -3.38 -9.79 -5.20
N HIS A 65 -4.24 -8.80 -5.37
CA HIS A 65 -4.22 -7.92 -6.54
C HIS A 65 -3.47 -6.61 -6.29
N SER A 66 -2.95 -6.39 -5.09
CA SER A 66 -2.18 -5.19 -4.80
C SER A 66 -0.83 -5.21 -5.50
N LEU A 67 -0.38 -4.03 -5.92
CA LEU A 67 0.97 -3.84 -6.45
C LEU A 67 2.06 -4.14 -5.42
N ALA A 68 1.72 -4.11 -4.14
CA ALA A 68 2.66 -4.39 -3.05
C ALA A 68 2.64 -5.85 -2.58
N TYR A 69 1.86 -6.71 -3.20
CA TYR A 69 1.66 -8.08 -2.72
C TYR A 69 2.97 -8.88 -2.59
N ASP A 70 3.86 -8.76 -3.58
CA ASP A 70 5.10 -9.54 -3.60
C ASP A 70 6.11 -9.10 -2.53
N VAL A 71 5.97 -7.91 -2.00
CA VAL A 71 6.87 -7.34 -0.97
C VAL A 71 6.13 -7.02 0.33
N GLY A 72 4.91 -7.51 0.46
CA GLY A 72 4.06 -7.30 1.62
C GLY A 72 3.68 -8.61 2.30
N ASN A 73 2.57 -8.55 3.00
CA ASN A 73 1.95 -9.68 3.68
C ASN A 73 0.56 -9.88 3.10
N ASP A 74 0.13 -11.13 2.97
CA ASP A 74 -1.23 -11.44 2.54
C ASP A 74 -2.21 -11.03 3.63
N ILE A 75 -3.26 -10.30 3.25
CA ILE A 75 -4.28 -9.82 4.20
C ILE A 75 -5.00 -10.96 4.93
N ASP A 76 -5.02 -12.16 4.35
CA ASP A 76 -5.60 -13.34 5.00
C ASP A 76 -4.75 -13.82 6.19
N PHE A 77 -3.54 -13.30 6.36
CA PHE A 77 -2.64 -13.66 7.46
C PHE A 77 -2.51 -12.53 8.49
N LEU A 78 -3.60 -11.80 8.76
CA LEU A 78 -3.61 -10.73 9.76
C LEU A 78 -3.23 -11.20 11.17
N TYR A 79 -3.36 -12.49 11.47
CA TYR A 79 -2.92 -13.07 12.73
C TYR A 79 -1.39 -12.93 12.95
N ASP A 80 -0.63 -12.67 11.89
CA ASP A 80 0.82 -12.43 11.98
C ASP A 80 1.19 -10.96 12.16
N ILE A 81 0.22 -10.09 12.50
CA ILE A 81 0.45 -8.65 12.57
C ILE A 81 1.48 -8.25 13.63
N GLU A 82 1.73 -9.08 14.62
CA GLU A 82 2.75 -8.83 15.63
C GLU A 82 4.17 -9.15 15.13
N ASP A 83 4.29 -9.96 14.07
CA ASP A 83 5.56 -10.33 13.45
C ASP A 83 5.42 -10.28 11.92
N PRO A 84 5.19 -9.10 11.36
CA PRO A 84 4.97 -8.96 9.93
C PRO A 84 6.24 -9.15 9.13
N LEU A 85 6.11 -9.68 7.90
CA LEU A 85 7.22 -9.79 6.98
C LEU A 85 7.56 -8.42 6.39
N LEU A 86 8.87 -8.16 6.26
CA LEU A 86 9.37 -6.99 5.55
C LEU A 86 10.48 -7.47 4.59
N PRO A 87 10.09 -8.06 3.44
CA PRO A 87 11.08 -8.59 2.50
C PRO A 87 11.97 -7.51 1.90
N ASP A 88 13.10 -7.93 1.31
CA ASP A 88 13.94 -7.01 0.53
C ASP A 88 13.13 -6.47 -0.65
N ARG A 89 12.99 -5.14 -0.69
CA ARG A 89 12.16 -4.46 -1.68
C ARG A 89 12.96 -3.67 -2.72
N THR A 90 14.28 -3.86 -2.76
CA THR A 90 15.15 -3.06 -3.64
C THR A 90 14.75 -3.17 -5.10
N GLN A 91 14.59 -4.40 -5.60
CA GLN A 91 14.18 -4.60 -7.00
C GLN A 91 12.76 -4.08 -7.24
N TRP A 92 11.86 -4.33 -6.30
CA TRP A 92 10.49 -3.84 -6.39
C TRP A 92 10.42 -2.31 -6.45
N LEU A 93 11.24 -1.62 -5.63
CA LEU A 93 11.31 -0.16 -5.65
C LEU A 93 11.78 0.37 -7.01
N ASN A 94 12.78 -0.27 -7.59
CA ASN A 94 13.25 0.09 -8.92
C ASN A 94 12.17 -0.08 -9.98
N ASP A 95 11.48 -1.22 -9.95
CA ASP A 95 10.41 -1.51 -10.90
C ASP A 95 9.24 -0.52 -10.73
N TYR A 96 8.84 -0.27 -9.49
CA TYR A 96 7.75 0.64 -9.18
C TYR A 96 8.06 2.07 -9.65
N ALA A 97 9.28 2.54 -9.43
CA ALA A 97 9.69 3.88 -9.85
C ALA A 97 9.57 4.06 -11.38
N HIS A 98 9.66 2.99 -12.16
CA HIS A 98 9.51 3.03 -13.62
C HIS A 98 8.05 2.97 -14.07
N THR A 99 7.10 2.74 -13.17
CA THR A 99 5.67 2.71 -13.49
C THR A 99 4.97 4.03 -13.19
N GLU A 100 5.60 4.94 -12.44
CA GLU A 100 5.01 6.21 -12.09
C GLU A 100 5.53 7.32 -12.99
N TYR A 101 4.61 8.18 -13.45
CA TYR A 101 4.90 9.27 -14.36
C TYR A 101 4.14 10.52 -13.93
N THR A 102 4.75 11.68 -14.08
CA THR A 102 4.07 12.96 -13.92
C THR A 102 3.12 13.20 -15.09
N ILE A 103 2.15 14.09 -14.89
CA ILE A 103 1.24 14.49 -15.99
C ILE A 103 2.03 15.07 -17.16
N GLU A 104 3.08 15.84 -16.87
CA GLU A 104 3.96 16.38 -17.90
C GLU A 104 4.65 15.29 -18.72
N GLU A 105 5.20 14.29 -18.05
CA GLU A 105 5.84 13.15 -18.72
C GLU A 105 4.85 12.36 -19.58
N ILE A 106 3.62 12.19 -19.11
CA ILE A 106 2.55 11.54 -19.89
C ILE A 106 2.23 12.35 -21.15
N SER A 107 2.11 13.68 -21.02
CA SER A 107 1.82 14.56 -22.13
C SER A 107 2.93 14.57 -23.19
N GLN A 108 4.16 14.33 -22.78
CA GLN A 108 5.33 14.22 -23.68
C GLN A 108 5.46 12.82 -24.32
N GLY A 109 4.60 11.88 -23.96
CA GLY A 109 4.61 10.53 -24.52
C GLY A 109 5.70 9.62 -23.99
N ILE A 110 6.32 9.95 -22.85
CA ILE A 110 7.42 9.17 -22.27
C ILE A 110 7.00 7.74 -21.92
N PRO A 111 5.87 7.48 -21.25
CA PRO A 111 5.43 6.11 -20.97
C PRO A 111 5.24 5.28 -22.24
N LEU A 112 4.63 5.88 -23.26
CA LEU A 112 4.39 5.21 -24.54
C LEU A 112 5.68 4.83 -25.24
N LYS A 113 6.68 5.71 -25.24
CA LYS A 113 8.01 5.43 -25.82
C LYS A 113 8.68 4.26 -25.11
N ARG A 114 8.62 4.21 -23.79
CA ARG A 114 9.22 3.11 -23.01
C ARG A 114 8.55 1.77 -23.32
N LEU A 115 7.23 1.75 -23.40
CA LEU A 115 6.49 0.55 -23.78
C LEU A 115 6.84 0.09 -25.20
N THR A 116 6.89 1.01 -26.15
CA THR A 116 7.24 0.73 -27.53
C THR A 116 8.64 0.13 -27.64
N ASN A 117 9.61 0.68 -26.93
CA ASN A 117 10.99 0.19 -26.94
C ASN A 117 11.12 -1.20 -26.31
N ARG A 118 10.23 -1.58 -25.40
CA ARG A 118 10.23 -2.92 -24.78
C ARG A 118 9.55 -3.97 -25.67
N LEU A 119 8.54 -3.56 -26.44
CA LEU A 119 7.73 -4.47 -27.24
C LEU A 119 8.32 -4.67 -28.64
N PHE A 120 9.09 -3.75 -29.11
CA PHE A 120 9.69 -3.73 -30.46
C PHE A 120 11.19 -3.43 -30.36
#